data_36badcdbb6b3eeb432e2b382cd26806c
#
_entry.id   36badcdbb6b3eeb432e2b382cd26806c
#
_cell.length_a   1.000
_cell.length_b   1.000
_cell.length_c   1.000
_cell.angle_alpha   90.00
_cell.angle_beta   90.00
_cell.angle_gamma   90.00
#
_symmetry.space_group_name_H-M   'P 1'
#
loop_
_entity.id
_entity.type
_entity.pdbx_description
1 polymer ?
#
loop_
_entity_poly.entity_id
_entity_poly.type
_entity_poly.pdbx_seq_one_letter_code
_entity_poly.pdbx_strand_id
1 'polypeptide(L)'
;EIQHQPADLLSSGAAEILRACQPVIDESRLQRLLGRGFLLSQVIERWQARAIWVVSRADAEYPRRLKARLREDAPAVLYGCGDMGLLETGGLAVVGSRHVDDELIDYTMSVGRLAARANRALVSGGAKGIDQAAMRGALEAGGKVCGVLADSLEKTTMNREHRNLLLDGQLVLISPYDPSAGFNVGNAMQRNKLIYALADASLVVSSDLNKGGTWAGAIEQLDKLKFVPVFVRSTGESSAGLDALRKKGALPWPNPQDVDTFAEVFNVQMPTVTDSPQVGLSLLDGSPAAVTTAPIPPDAASLPTTESEPAVSNAQPSAATSDELPIATSEALAPAGETKESPQPESIPADVLFAAVRVAIQQLLNAPMKDAEVATALDVSNTQAKVWLQRLVDEGLIEKQKKPAGYILKQKRLL
;
A
#
# COMPACT_ATOMS: atom_id res chain seq x y z
N GLU A 1 -22.99 -10.90 16.53
CA GLU A 1 -22.63 -10.80 15.10
C GLU A 1 -23.93 -10.73 14.30
N ILE A 2 -24.07 -9.66 13.51
CA ILE A 2 -25.24 -9.46 12.67
C ILE A 2 -25.04 -10.29 11.42
N GLN A 3 -25.87 -11.32 11.20
CA GLN A 3 -25.78 -12.20 10.01
C GLN A 3 -26.40 -11.53 8.76
N HIS A 4 -25.91 -10.32 8.41
CA HIS A 4 -26.37 -9.58 7.24
C HIS A 4 -25.23 -9.26 6.29
N GLN A 5 -25.54 -9.15 5.01
CA GLN A 5 -24.58 -8.70 3.99
C GLN A 5 -24.48 -7.17 3.99
N PRO A 6 -23.31 -6.59 3.69
CA PRO A 6 -23.17 -5.13 3.58
C PRO A 6 -24.18 -4.48 2.61
N ALA A 7 -24.59 -5.20 1.57
CA ALA A 7 -25.60 -4.74 0.61
C ALA A 7 -26.99 -4.52 1.24
N ASP A 8 -27.31 -5.21 2.32
CA ASP A 8 -28.59 -5.09 3.01
C ASP A 8 -28.78 -3.69 3.63
N LEU A 9 -27.68 -2.98 3.92
CA LEU A 9 -27.69 -1.58 4.35
C LEU A 9 -28.25 -0.61 3.31
N LEU A 10 -28.33 -1.01 2.05
CA LEU A 10 -28.87 -0.23 0.93
C LEU A 10 -30.30 -0.65 0.58
N SER A 11 -30.84 -1.67 1.26
CA SER A 11 -32.20 -2.17 1.03
C SER A 11 -33.27 -1.32 1.73
N SER A 12 -34.52 -1.47 1.31
CA SER A 12 -35.67 -0.81 1.94
C SER A 12 -35.89 -1.20 3.40
N GLY A 13 -35.36 -2.35 3.86
CA GLY A 13 -35.42 -2.85 5.25
C GLY A 13 -34.22 -2.44 6.12
N ALA A 14 -33.34 -1.55 5.65
CA ALA A 14 -32.10 -1.20 6.31
C ALA A 14 -32.26 -0.57 7.72
N ALA A 15 -33.42 -0.06 8.08
CA ALA A 15 -33.63 0.66 9.35
C ALA A 15 -33.30 -0.18 10.60
N GLU A 16 -33.60 -1.48 10.59
CA GLU A 16 -33.29 -2.40 11.70
C GLU A 16 -31.75 -2.66 11.75
N ILE A 17 -31.15 -2.86 10.59
CA ILE A 17 -29.70 -3.10 10.46
C ILE A 17 -28.92 -1.86 10.89
N LEU A 18 -29.39 -0.67 10.51
CA LEU A 18 -28.81 0.62 10.93
C LEU A 18 -28.83 0.77 12.46
N ARG A 19 -29.96 0.43 13.11
CA ARG A 19 -30.07 0.43 14.57
C ARG A 19 -29.11 -0.59 15.21
N ALA A 20 -29.03 -1.78 14.65
CA ALA A 20 -28.12 -2.82 15.14
C ALA A 20 -26.64 -2.44 15.01
N CYS A 21 -26.29 -1.55 14.08
CA CYS A 21 -24.93 -1.02 13.92
C CYS A 21 -24.58 0.11 14.91
N GLN A 22 -25.57 0.75 15.57
CA GLN A 22 -25.34 1.89 16.47
C GLN A 22 -24.34 1.65 17.60
N PRO A 23 -24.23 0.46 18.22
CA PRO A 23 -23.22 0.20 19.24
C PRO A 23 -21.77 0.29 18.72
N VAL A 24 -21.56 0.15 17.40
CA VAL A 24 -20.23 0.10 16.76
C VAL A 24 -19.92 1.37 15.99
N ILE A 25 -20.93 2.00 15.40
CA ILE A 25 -20.79 3.18 14.57
C ILE A 25 -21.95 4.15 14.82
N ASP A 26 -21.62 5.42 15.06
CA ASP A 26 -22.60 6.48 15.20
C ASP A 26 -23.51 6.61 13.96
N GLU A 27 -24.81 6.79 14.19
CA GLU A 27 -25.80 6.84 13.12
C GLU A 27 -25.53 7.97 12.12
N SER A 28 -25.14 9.14 12.58
CA SER A 28 -24.83 10.28 11.73
C SER A 28 -23.63 10.00 10.82
N ARG A 29 -22.64 9.27 11.33
CA ARG A 29 -21.48 8.83 10.55
C ARG A 29 -21.89 7.77 9.52
N LEU A 30 -22.75 6.82 9.91
CA LEU A 30 -23.21 5.77 9.02
C LEU A 30 -24.04 6.37 7.87
N GLN A 31 -24.96 7.28 8.15
CA GLN A 31 -25.74 7.99 7.14
C GLN A 31 -24.86 8.80 6.18
N ARG A 32 -23.83 9.52 6.70
CA ARG A 32 -22.87 10.21 5.84
C ARG A 32 -22.09 9.26 4.91
N LEU A 33 -21.73 8.08 5.39
CA LEU A 33 -21.05 7.06 4.57
C LEU A 33 -21.99 6.52 3.47
N LEU A 34 -23.23 6.19 3.82
CA LEU A 34 -24.22 5.70 2.85
C LEU A 34 -24.61 6.77 1.82
N GLY A 35 -24.62 8.06 2.22
CA GLY A 35 -24.88 9.20 1.32
C GLY A 35 -23.79 9.45 0.26
N ARG A 36 -22.63 8.74 0.33
CA ARG A 36 -21.51 8.88 -0.63
C ARG A 36 -21.65 8.03 -1.91
N GLY A 37 -22.80 7.41 -2.15
CA GLY A 37 -23.02 6.48 -3.27
C GLY A 37 -22.62 7.07 -4.62
N PHE A 38 -22.95 8.34 -4.90
CA PHE A 38 -22.55 9.01 -6.14
C PHE A 38 -21.02 9.16 -6.29
N LEU A 39 -20.32 9.55 -5.23
CA LEU A 39 -18.85 9.66 -5.25
C LEU A 39 -18.21 8.28 -5.41
N LEU A 40 -18.79 7.26 -4.80
CA LEU A 40 -18.32 5.89 -4.92
C LEU A 40 -18.46 5.39 -6.35
N SER A 41 -19.60 5.61 -7.02
CA SER A 41 -19.78 5.20 -8.42
C SER A 41 -18.75 5.86 -9.36
N GLN A 42 -18.52 7.16 -9.21
CA GLN A 42 -17.49 7.86 -10.01
C GLN A 42 -16.09 7.30 -9.81
N VAL A 43 -15.74 6.95 -8.57
CA VAL A 43 -14.43 6.38 -8.26
C VAL A 43 -14.32 4.96 -8.83
N ILE A 44 -15.37 4.14 -8.72
CA ILE A 44 -15.40 2.79 -9.29
C ILE A 44 -15.27 2.86 -10.82
N GLU A 45 -16.01 3.74 -11.51
CA GLU A 45 -15.88 3.95 -12.96
C GLU A 45 -14.45 4.32 -13.37
N ARG A 46 -13.81 5.22 -12.61
CA ARG A 46 -12.41 5.59 -12.83
C ARG A 46 -11.46 4.41 -12.67
N TRP A 47 -11.65 3.55 -11.68
CA TRP A 47 -10.84 2.37 -11.48
C TRP A 47 -11.09 1.33 -12.57
N GLN A 48 -12.36 1.08 -12.95
CA GLN A 48 -12.72 0.16 -14.03
C GLN A 48 -12.12 0.59 -15.37
N ALA A 49 -12.12 1.89 -15.68
CA ALA A 49 -11.47 2.44 -16.87
C ALA A 49 -9.96 2.16 -16.94
N ARG A 50 -9.33 1.81 -15.80
CA ARG A 50 -7.92 1.43 -15.65
C ARG A 50 -7.72 -0.07 -15.40
N ALA A 51 -8.78 -0.85 -15.61
CA ALA A 51 -8.82 -2.29 -15.32
C ALA A 51 -8.46 -2.62 -13.84
N ILE A 52 -8.68 -1.68 -12.91
CA ILE A 52 -8.52 -1.92 -11.49
C ILE A 52 -9.83 -2.51 -10.96
N TRP A 53 -9.74 -3.73 -10.45
CA TRP A 53 -10.82 -4.40 -9.74
C TRP A 53 -10.74 -4.14 -8.23
N VAL A 54 -11.87 -4.29 -7.56
CA VAL A 54 -12.01 -4.09 -6.12
C VAL A 54 -12.77 -5.27 -5.55
N VAL A 55 -12.24 -5.89 -4.52
CA VAL A 55 -12.91 -6.97 -3.79
C VAL A 55 -12.84 -6.75 -2.29
N SER A 56 -13.88 -7.12 -1.59
CA SER A 56 -13.94 -7.09 -0.13
C SER A 56 -13.77 -8.49 0.47
N ARG A 57 -13.48 -8.59 1.76
CA ARG A 57 -13.42 -9.88 2.47
C ARG A 57 -14.73 -10.68 2.42
N ALA A 58 -15.86 -10.03 2.11
CA ALA A 58 -17.16 -10.68 2.00
C ALA A 58 -17.36 -11.34 0.63
N ASP A 59 -16.61 -10.93 -0.40
CA ASP A 59 -16.76 -11.43 -1.75
C ASP A 59 -16.14 -12.82 -1.91
N ALA A 60 -16.75 -13.64 -2.76
CA ALA A 60 -16.28 -15.00 -3.04
C ALA A 60 -14.91 -15.02 -3.73
N GLU A 61 -14.63 -14.00 -4.52
CA GLU A 61 -13.42 -13.80 -5.27
C GLU A 61 -12.24 -13.31 -4.42
N TYR A 62 -12.48 -12.92 -3.14
CA TYR A 62 -11.41 -12.48 -2.27
C TYR A 62 -10.36 -13.59 -2.08
N PRO A 63 -9.04 -13.29 -2.22
CA PRO A 63 -8.00 -14.31 -2.20
C PRO A 63 -8.04 -15.17 -0.93
N ARG A 64 -8.30 -16.47 -1.12
CA ARG A 64 -8.46 -17.44 -0.02
C ARG A 64 -7.19 -17.55 0.82
N ARG A 65 -6.00 -17.46 0.19
CA ARG A 65 -4.71 -17.47 0.90
C ARG A 65 -4.59 -16.33 1.89
N LEU A 66 -4.97 -15.11 1.50
CA LEU A 66 -4.97 -13.95 2.39
C LEU A 66 -5.97 -14.13 3.53
N LYS A 67 -7.21 -14.57 3.20
CA LYS A 67 -8.25 -14.79 4.19
C LYS A 67 -7.88 -15.87 5.22
N ALA A 68 -7.32 -16.99 4.77
CA ALA A 68 -6.97 -18.12 5.63
C ALA A 68 -5.78 -17.79 6.56
N ARG A 69 -4.74 -17.12 6.05
CA ARG A 69 -3.52 -16.85 6.81
C ARG A 69 -3.61 -15.61 7.69
N LEU A 70 -4.19 -14.54 7.19
CA LEU A 70 -4.31 -13.27 7.92
C LEU A 70 -5.57 -13.20 8.80
N ARG A 71 -6.58 -14.00 8.51
CA ARG A 71 -7.84 -14.03 9.26
C ARG A 71 -8.44 -12.61 9.40
N GLU A 72 -8.57 -12.10 10.62
CA GLU A 72 -9.11 -10.76 10.89
C GLU A 72 -8.18 -9.63 10.44
N ASP A 73 -6.86 -9.90 10.36
CA ASP A 73 -5.87 -8.97 9.85
C ASP A 73 -5.85 -8.87 8.31
N ALA A 74 -6.65 -9.70 7.62
CA ALA A 74 -6.80 -9.58 6.18
C ALA A 74 -7.43 -8.23 5.82
N PRO A 75 -6.91 -7.51 4.81
CA PRO A 75 -7.48 -6.24 4.38
C PRO A 75 -8.98 -6.35 4.14
N ALA A 76 -9.78 -5.41 4.68
CA ALA A 76 -11.22 -5.40 4.47
C ALA A 76 -11.58 -5.23 2.99
N VAL A 77 -10.75 -4.48 2.26
CA VAL A 77 -10.87 -4.24 0.82
C VAL A 77 -9.49 -4.45 0.18
N LEU A 78 -9.47 -5.06 -0.99
CA LEU A 78 -8.27 -5.26 -1.81
C LEU A 78 -8.54 -4.70 -3.20
N TYR A 79 -7.60 -3.94 -3.69
CA TYR A 79 -7.58 -3.38 -5.04
C TYR A 79 -6.53 -4.10 -5.87
N GLY A 80 -6.79 -4.29 -7.16
CA GLY A 80 -5.78 -4.89 -8.02
C GLY A 80 -6.06 -4.74 -9.51
N CYS A 81 -5.09 -5.15 -10.31
CA CYS A 81 -5.16 -5.20 -11.76
C CYS A 81 -4.42 -6.46 -12.25
N GLY A 82 -4.96 -7.12 -13.27
CA GLY A 82 -4.49 -8.41 -13.77
C GLY A 82 -5.32 -9.58 -13.26
N ASP A 83 -4.86 -10.80 -13.53
CA ASP A 83 -5.58 -12.04 -13.21
C ASP A 83 -5.52 -12.36 -11.71
N MET A 84 -6.67 -12.32 -11.03
CA MET A 84 -6.82 -12.71 -9.64
C MET A 84 -6.45 -14.17 -9.36
N GLY A 85 -6.56 -15.06 -10.35
CA GLY A 85 -6.19 -16.46 -10.21
C GLY A 85 -4.73 -16.66 -9.80
N LEU A 86 -3.85 -15.71 -10.16
CA LEU A 86 -2.45 -15.75 -9.74
C LEU A 86 -2.26 -15.62 -8.22
N LEU A 87 -3.19 -15.02 -7.51
CA LEU A 87 -3.12 -14.85 -6.05
C LEU A 87 -3.32 -16.17 -5.28
N GLU A 88 -3.82 -17.20 -5.96
CA GLU A 88 -4.02 -18.55 -5.40
C GLU A 88 -2.88 -19.52 -5.71
N THR A 89 -1.95 -19.16 -6.61
CA THR A 89 -0.90 -20.07 -7.09
C THR A 89 0.23 -20.30 -6.10
N GLY A 90 0.40 -19.43 -5.11
CA GLY A 90 1.55 -19.46 -4.20
C GLY A 90 2.85 -19.01 -4.87
N GLY A 91 3.95 -19.72 -4.57
CA GLY A 91 5.25 -19.47 -5.18
C GLY A 91 6.30 -18.92 -4.23
N LEU A 92 7.34 -18.26 -4.76
CA LEU A 92 8.46 -17.72 -3.99
C LEU A 92 8.29 -16.24 -3.71
N ALA A 93 8.22 -15.86 -2.43
CA ALA A 93 8.38 -14.48 -2.03
C ALA A 93 9.87 -14.08 -2.09
N VAL A 94 10.20 -12.98 -2.74
CA VAL A 94 11.57 -12.44 -2.76
C VAL A 94 11.53 -11.00 -2.26
N VAL A 95 12.29 -10.71 -1.22
CA VAL A 95 12.36 -9.40 -0.58
C VAL A 95 13.82 -9.01 -0.27
N GLY A 96 14.08 -7.70 -0.23
CA GLY A 96 15.43 -7.24 0.11
C GLY A 96 15.56 -5.72 0.18
N SER A 97 16.80 -5.28 0.28
CA SER A 97 17.16 -3.87 0.39
C SER A 97 16.91 -3.11 -0.91
N ARG A 98 16.64 -1.82 -0.78
CA ARG A 98 16.41 -0.92 -1.93
C ARG A 98 17.71 -0.47 -2.62
N HIS A 99 18.80 -0.41 -1.87
CA HIS A 99 20.11 0.02 -2.34
C HIS A 99 21.02 -1.19 -2.29
N VAL A 100 21.34 -1.71 -3.43
CA VAL A 100 22.18 -2.90 -3.65
C VAL A 100 23.03 -2.67 -4.91
N ASP A 101 24.14 -3.37 -5.01
CA ASP A 101 25.02 -3.37 -6.16
C ASP A 101 24.46 -4.18 -7.34
N ASP A 102 25.10 -4.07 -8.49
CA ASP A 102 24.69 -4.73 -9.72
C ASP A 102 24.85 -6.26 -9.62
N GLU A 103 25.85 -6.77 -8.89
CA GLU A 103 26.06 -8.20 -8.70
C GLU A 103 24.86 -8.83 -7.97
N LEU A 104 24.36 -8.16 -6.94
CA LEU A 104 23.21 -8.62 -6.19
C LEU A 104 21.91 -8.49 -6.99
N ILE A 105 21.79 -7.49 -7.87
CA ILE A 105 20.71 -7.37 -8.84
C ILE A 105 20.71 -8.56 -9.80
N ASP A 106 21.87 -8.88 -10.40
CA ASP A 106 21.99 -10.00 -11.35
C ASP A 106 21.71 -11.36 -10.70
N TYR A 107 22.24 -11.56 -9.48
CA TYR A 107 21.88 -12.73 -8.67
C TYR A 107 20.38 -12.84 -8.46
N THR A 108 19.76 -11.76 -8.06
CA THR A 108 18.30 -11.73 -7.78
C THR A 108 17.48 -11.98 -9.04
N MET A 109 17.90 -11.41 -10.17
CA MET A 109 17.26 -11.70 -11.47
C MET A 109 17.42 -13.17 -11.85
N SER A 110 18.56 -13.81 -11.55
CA SER A 110 18.77 -15.24 -11.82
C SER A 110 17.80 -16.12 -11.01
N VAL A 111 17.53 -15.77 -9.75
CA VAL A 111 16.52 -16.41 -8.90
C VAL A 111 15.12 -16.26 -9.52
N GLY A 112 14.77 -15.06 -9.98
CA GLY A 112 13.49 -14.81 -10.65
C GLY A 112 13.33 -15.64 -11.94
N ARG A 113 14.37 -15.71 -12.78
CA ARG A 113 14.39 -16.54 -14.00
C ARG A 113 14.24 -18.04 -13.68
N LEU A 114 14.85 -18.49 -12.58
CA LEU A 114 14.74 -19.87 -12.16
C LEU A 114 13.32 -20.20 -11.67
N ALA A 115 12.69 -19.30 -10.89
CA ALA A 115 11.30 -19.45 -10.48
C ALA A 115 10.36 -19.58 -11.70
N ALA A 116 10.56 -18.75 -12.72
CA ALA A 116 9.79 -18.81 -13.97
C ALA A 116 9.95 -20.17 -14.68
N ARG A 117 11.20 -20.65 -14.82
CA ARG A 117 11.50 -21.97 -15.44
C ARG A 117 10.88 -23.11 -14.66
N ALA A 118 10.83 -22.99 -13.34
CA ALA A 118 10.19 -23.99 -12.46
C ALA A 118 8.65 -23.83 -12.42
N ASN A 119 8.07 -22.98 -13.25
CA ASN A 119 6.63 -22.65 -13.28
C ASN A 119 6.09 -22.27 -11.88
N ARG A 120 6.91 -21.59 -11.08
CA ARG A 120 6.54 -21.03 -9.78
C ARG A 120 6.34 -19.53 -9.90
N ALA A 121 5.22 -19.04 -9.39
CA ALA A 121 4.99 -17.60 -9.34
C ALA A 121 5.98 -16.93 -8.39
N LEU A 122 6.33 -15.68 -8.71
CA LEU A 122 7.16 -14.85 -7.85
C LEU A 122 6.29 -13.79 -7.19
N VAL A 123 6.41 -13.64 -5.88
CA VAL A 123 5.66 -12.64 -5.08
C VAL A 123 6.63 -11.62 -4.53
N SER A 124 6.40 -10.33 -4.76
CA SER A 124 7.28 -9.30 -4.23
C SER A 124 6.56 -7.95 -4.05
N GLY A 125 7.26 -6.98 -3.51
CA GLY A 125 6.68 -5.70 -3.14
C GLY A 125 6.84 -4.58 -4.18
N GLY A 126 7.56 -4.79 -5.26
CA GLY A 126 7.79 -3.78 -6.29
C GLY A 126 8.69 -2.62 -5.85
N ALA A 127 9.32 -2.67 -4.68
CA ALA A 127 10.28 -1.66 -4.25
C ALA A 127 11.54 -1.68 -5.12
N LYS A 128 12.24 -0.54 -5.23
CA LYS A 128 13.53 -0.49 -5.92
C LYS A 128 14.50 -1.53 -5.34
N GLY A 129 15.49 -1.95 -6.14
CA GLY A 129 16.50 -2.93 -5.76
C GLY A 129 15.99 -4.36 -5.89
N ILE A 130 16.08 -5.15 -4.84
CA ILE A 130 15.83 -6.60 -4.86
C ILE A 130 14.44 -6.95 -5.38
N ASP A 131 13.39 -6.29 -4.89
CA ASP A 131 12.02 -6.62 -5.27
C ASP A 131 11.83 -6.47 -6.80
N GLN A 132 12.23 -5.32 -7.36
CA GLN A 132 12.12 -5.08 -8.80
C GLN A 132 13.02 -6.01 -9.62
N ALA A 133 14.23 -6.32 -9.15
CA ALA A 133 15.15 -7.25 -9.82
C ALA A 133 14.53 -8.66 -9.91
N ALA A 134 13.97 -9.16 -8.80
CA ALA A 134 13.32 -10.46 -8.76
C ALA A 134 12.13 -10.53 -9.74
N MET A 135 11.24 -9.52 -9.67
CA MET A 135 10.07 -9.43 -10.56
C MET A 135 10.49 -9.37 -12.03
N ARG A 136 11.46 -8.51 -12.35
CA ARG A 136 11.98 -8.36 -13.71
C ARG A 136 12.58 -9.66 -14.24
N GLY A 137 13.42 -10.35 -13.45
CA GLY A 137 14.00 -11.62 -13.84
C GLY A 137 12.96 -12.69 -14.15
N ALA A 138 11.89 -12.76 -13.36
CA ALA A 138 10.79 -13.69 -13.59
C ALA A 138 9.99 -13.33 -14.85
N LEU A 139 9.62 -12.06 -15.04
CA LEU A 139 8.84 -11.59 -16.21
C LEU A 139 9.61 -11.75 -17.52
N GLU A 140 10.90 -11.41 -17.56
CA GLU A 140 11.76 -11.60 -18.75
C GLU A 140 11.86 -13.08 -19.18
N ALA A 141 11.73 -13.99 -18.22
CA ALA A 141 11.73 -15.44 -18.50
C ALA A 141 10.31 -16.00 -18.76
N GLY A 142 9.30 -15.16 -18.95
CA GLY A 142 7.93 -15.57 -19.23
C GLY A 142 7.17 -16.10 -18.02
N GLY A 143 7.68 -15.88 -16.80
CA GLY A 143 7.08 -16.33 -15.56
C GLY A 143 5.91 -15.47 -15.08
N LYS A 144 5.24 -15.96 -14.04
CA LYS A 144 4.10 -15.30 -13.39
C LYS A 144 4.55 -14.52 -12.16
N VAL A 145 4.06 -13.29 -12.01
CA VAL A 145 4.48 -12.40 -10.92
C VAL A 145 3.26 -11.78 -10.23
N CYS A 146 3.29 -11.79 -8.92
CA CYS A 146 2.37 -11.06 -8.06
C CYS A 146 3.12 -9.88 -7.39
N GLY A 147 2.77 -8.66 -7.76
CA GLY A 147 3.28 -7.43 -7.15
C GLY A 147 2.33 -6.91 -6.08
N VAL A 148 2.74 -6.91 -4.83
CA VAL A 148 1.97 -6.34 -3.72
C VAL A 148 2.47 -4.93 -3.45
N LEU A 149 1.67 -3.90 -3.77
CA LEU A 149 2.09 -2.51 -3.73
C LEU A 149 1.66 -1.83 -2.43
N ALA A 150 2.48 -0.91 -1.94
CA ALA A 150 2.18 -0.08 -0.78
C ALA A 150 1.55 1.26 -1.15
N ASP A 151 1.65 1.64 -2.42
CA ASP A 151 1.23 2.94 -2.96
C ASP A 151 1.08 2.87 -4.48
N SER A 152 0.49 3.92 -5.05
CA SER A 152 0.52 4.23 -6.48
C SER A 152 0.08 3.10 -7.41
N LEU A 153 -0.87 2.24 -6.99
CA LEU A 153 -1.40 1.17 -7.84
C LEU A 153 -1.92 1.74 -9.17
N GLU A 154 -2.74 2.79 -9.11
CA GLU A 154 -3.32 3.44 -10.28
C GLU A 154 -2.24 3.93 -11.27
N LYS A 155 -1.15 4.52 -10.78
CA LYS A 155 -0.03 4.98 -11.61
C LYS A 155 0.74 3.80 -12.21
N THR A 156 0.94 2.74 -11.43
CA THR A 156 1.72 1.56 -11.83
C THR A 156 0.99 0.75 -12.91
N THR A 157 -0.33 0.63 -12.84
CA THR A 157 -1.15 -0.05 -13.87
C THR A 157 -1.14 0.69 -15.21
N MET A 158 -0.94 2.00 -15.20
CA MET A 158 -0.85 2.83 -16.41
C MET A 158 0.54 2.76 -17.10
N ASN A 159 1.54 2.15 -16.46
CA ASN A 159 2.86 1.99 -17.07
C ASN A 159 2.77 1.09 -18.30
N ARG A 160 3.30 1.56 -19.44
CA ARG A 160 3.27 0.83 -20.71
C ARG A 160 3.98 -0.53 -20.64
N GLU A 161 5.05 -0.62 -19.86
CA GLU A 161 5.81 -1.86 -19.64
C GLU A 161 4.98 -2.94 -18.94
N HIS A 162 4.08 -2.55 -18.05
CA HIS A 162 3.23 -3.49 -17.31
C HIS A 162 1.98 -3.89 -18.09
N ARG A 163 1.54 -3.07 -19.05
CA ARG A 163 0.25 -3.25 -19.71
C ARG A 163 0.10 -4.62 -20.40
N ASN A 164 1.07 -5.01 -21.18
CA ASN A 164 1.02 -6.31 -21.88
C ASN A 164 1.10 -7.45 -20.88
N LEU A 165 1.98 -7.36 -19.88
CA LEU A 165 2.15 -8.37 -18.83
C LEU A 165 0.87 -8.59 -18.00
N LEU A 166 0.10 -7.51 -17.73
CA LEU A 166 -1.20 -7.59 -17.07
C LEU A 166 -2.26 -8.25 -17.96
N LEU A 167 -2.29 -7.90 -19.26
CA LEU A 167 -3.24 -8.47 -20.23
C LEU A 167 -2.95 -9.94 -20.53
N ASP A 168 -1.67 -10.31 -20.63
CA ASP A 168 -1.21 -11.67 -20.91
C ASP A 168 -1.29 -12.60 -19.67
N GLY A 169 -1.75 -12.07 -18.53
CA GLY A 169 -1.88 -12.83 -17.28
C GLY A 169 -0.55 -13.26 -16.66
N GLN A 170 0.56 -12.58 -17.02
CA GLN A 170 1.87 -12.80 -16.41
C GLN A 170 2.07 -11.98 -15.13
N LEU A 171 1.38 -10.84 -15.01
CA LEU A 171 1.50 -9.93 -13.88
C LEU A 171 0.12 -9.70 -13.24
N VAL A 172 0.06 -9.77 -11.92
CA VAL A 172 -1.02 -9.20 -11.13
C VAL A 172 -0.44 -8.20 -10.14
N LEU A 173 -1.04 -7.02 -10.05
CA LEU A 173 -0.67 -6.00 -9.09
C LEU A 173 -1.82 -5.82 -8.11
N ILE A 174 -1.51 -5.84 -6.81
CA ILE A 174 -2.50 -5.64 -5.76
C ILE A 174 -2.05 -4.60 -4.73
N SER A 175 -3.01 -3.97 -4.07
CA SER A 175 -2.77 -3.07 -2.93
C SER A 175 -3.93 -3.13 -1.94
N PRO A 176 -3.67 -3.15 -0.62
CA PRO A 176 -4.70 -2.98 0.40
C PRO A 176 -5.07 -1.50 0.64
N TYR A 177 -4.46 -0.58 -0.09
CA TYR A 177 -4.63 0.86 0.06
C TYR A 177 -5.29 1.45 -1.17
N ASP A 178 -5.89 2.63 -1.01
CA ASP A 178 -6.46 3.39 -2.13
C ASP A 178 -5.51 3.41 -3.34
N PRO A 179 -5.98 3.08 -4.54
CA PRO A 179 -5.13 3.03 -5.75
C PRO A 179 -4.36 4.30 -6.05
N SER A 180 -4.85 5.46 -5.61
CA SER A 180 -4.19 6.76 -5.77
C SER A 180 -3.29 7.15 -4.59
N ALA A 181 -3.23 6.32 -3.53
CA ALA A 181 -2.44 6.62 -2.34
C ALA A 181 -0.97 6.83 -2.68
N GLY A 182 -0.37 7.88 -2.11
CA GLY A 182 1.06 8.13 -2.17
C GLY A 182 1.84 7.24 -1.19
N PHE A 183 3.18 7.25 -1.34
CA PHE A 183 4.05 6.45 -0.50
C PHE A 183 3.94 6.81 0.98
N ASN A 184 3.79 5.78 1.82
CA ASN A 184 3.80 5.87 3.26
C ASN A 184 4.61 4.70 3.84
N VAL A 185 5.53 4.99 4.76
CA VAL A 185 6.41 3.98 5.37
C VAL A 185 5.61 2.94 6.15
N GLY A 186 4.61 3.37 6.91
CA GLY A 186 3.73 2.46 7.66
C GLY A 186 2.99 1.50 6.73
N ASN A 187 2.44 2.00 5.63
CA ASN A 187 1.81 1.18 4.61
C ASN A 187 2.78 0.16 4.01
N ALA A 188 4.01 0.57 3.70
CA ALA A 188 5.03 -0.32 3.15
C ALA A 188 5.39 -1.46 4.12
N MET A 189 5.45 -1.18 5.42
CA MET A 189 5.71 -2.20 6.45
C MET A 189 4.52 -3.14 6.62
N GLN A 190 3.30 -2.59 6.75
CA GLN A 190 2.08 -3.40 6.92
C GLN A 190 1.78 -4.29 5.70
N ARG A 191 2.11 -3.82 4.50
CA ARG A 191 1.93 -4.58 3.26
C ARG A 191 2.80 -5.84 3.21
N ASN A 192 3.96 -5.87 3.86
CA ASN A 192 4.89 -7.00 3.78
C ASN A 192 4.26 -8.32 4.22
N LYS A 193 3.36 -8.32 5.21
CA LYS A 193 2.65 -9.53 5.63
C LYS A 193 1.83 -10.18 4.50
N LEU A 194 1.34 -9.38 3.53
CA LEU A 194 0.60 -9.92 2.38
C LEU A 194 1.54 -10.67 1.42
N ILE A 195 2.78 -10.21 1.27
CA ILE A 195 3.79 -10.90 0.44
C ILE A 195 4.00 -12.31 0.96
N TYR A 196 4.26 -12.46 2.26
CA TYR A 196 4.44 -13.78 2.88
C TYR A 196 3.14 -14.61 2.87
N ALA A 197 1.98 -13.95 3.04
CA ALA A 197 0.70 -14.64 3.04
C ALA A 197 0.31 -15.22 1.67
N LEU A 198 0.83 -14.70 0.58
CA LEU A 198 0.58 -15.18 -0.78
C LEU A 198 1.57 -16.27 -1.25
N ALA A 199 2.74 -16.36 -0.64
CA ALA A 199 3.81 -17.26 -1.06
C ALA A 199 3.72 -18.66 -0.41
N ASP A 200 4.60 -19.60 -0.85
CA ASP A 200 4.81 -20.93 -0.25
C ASP A 200 6.18 -21.02 0.43
N ALA A 201 7.14 -20.22 -0.02
CA ALA A 201 8.45 -20.03 0.58
C ALA A 201 8.88 -18.58 0.42
N SER A 202 9.85 -18.14 1.22
CA SER A 202 10.35 -16.76 1.10
C SER A 202 11.87 -16.70 1.16
N LEU A 203 12.46 -15.82 0.34
CA LEU A 203 13.88 -15.54 0.28
C LEU A 203 14.15 -14.08 0.61
N VAL A 204 14.93 -13.84 1.65
CA VAL A 204 15.51 -12.53 1.97
C VAL A 204 16.91 -12.48 1.33
N VAL A 205 17.06 -11.70 0.28
CA VAL A 205 18.33 -11.59 -0.48
C VAL A 205 19.31 -10.68 0.25
N SER A 206 18.83 -9.57 0.81
CA SER A 206 19.65 -8.63 1.59
C SER A 206 18.79 -7.94 2.64
N SER A 207 19.39 -7.62 3.78
CA SER A 207 18.72 -6.90 4.87
C SER A 207 19.73 -6.21 5.76
N ASP A 208 19.44 -4.97 6.16
CA ASP A 208 20.18 -4.29 7.21
C ASP A 208 19.81 -4.87 8.58
N LEU A 209 20.78 -4.92 9.49
CA LEU A 209 20.52 -5.38 10.85
C LEU A 209 19.67 -4.35 11.62
N ASN A 210 18.58 -4.80 12.20
CA ASN A 210 17.64 -4.01 13.04
C ASN A 210 17.06 -2.75 12.33
N LYS A 211 17.09 -2.70 11.01
CA LYS A 211 16.66 -1.52 10.26
C LYS A 211 15.90 -1.87 8.99
N GLY A 212 14.89 -1.04 8.69
CA GLY A 212 14.15 -1.10 7.42
C GLY A 212 13.02 -2.11 7.39
N GLY A 213 12.21 -2.01 6.33
CA GLY A 213 11.00 -2.82 6.15
C GLY A 213 11.28 -4.30 5.91
N THR A 214 12.40 -4.64 5.23
CA THR A 214 12.80 -6.03 4.99
C THR A 214 13.11 -6.74 6.29
N TRP A 215 13.91 -6.10 7.17
CA TRP A 215 14.21 -6.63 8.50
C TRP A 215 12.93 -6.84 9.32
N ALA A 216 12.12 -5.78 9.47
CA ALA A 216 10.91 -5.83 10.27
C ALA A 216 9.94 -6.91 9.77
N GLY A 217 9.72 -7.02 8.45
CA GLY A 217 8.84 -8.02 7.86
C GLY A 217 9.37 -9.44 8.03
N ALA A 218 10.69 -9.68 7.88
CA ALA A 218 11.30 -11.00 8.09
C ALA A 218 11.21 -11.44 9.56
N ILE A 219 11.46 -10.53 10.52
CA ILE A 219 11.30 -10.79 11.95
C ILE A 219 9.83 -11.08 12.29
N GLU A 220 8.90 -10.29 11.79
CA GLU A 220 7.47 -10.54 11.99
C GLU A 220 7.06 -11.91 11.46
N GLN A 221 7.57 -12.29 10.27
CA GLN A 221 7.32 -13.60 9.67
C GLN A 221 7.90 -14.75 10.52
N LEU A 222 9.13 -14.61 11.03
CA LEU A 222 9.80 -15.64 11.83
C LEU A 222 9.19 -15.79 13.23
N ASP A 223 8.91 -14.67 13.89
CA ASP A 223 8.50 -14.68 15.29
C ASP A 223 6.98 -14.87 15.46
N LYS A 224 6.16 -14.26 14.59
CA LYS A 224 4.70 -14.14 14.76
C LYS A 224 3.90 -14.89 13.69
N LEU A 225 4.10 -14.54 12.43
CA LEU A 225 3.21 -14.98 11.36
C LEU A 225 3.40 -16.44 11.00
N LYS A 226 4.62 -16.88 10.82
CA LYS A 226 5.03 -18.27 10.53
C LYS A 226 4.25 -18.91 9.36
N PHE A 227 3.88 -18.11 8.36
CA PHE A 227 3.09 -18.60 7.23
C PHE A 227 3.88 -19.51 6.29
N VAL A 228 5.18 -19.20 6.11
CA VAL A 228 6.06 -19.87 5.16
C VAL A 228 7.50 -19.93 5.71
N PRO A 229 8.33 -20.88 5.28
CA PRO A 229 9.75 -20.89 5.62
C PRO A 229 10.43 -19.62 5.09
N VAL A 230 11.32 -19.06 5.91
CA VAL A 230 12.14 -17.90 5.54
C VAL A 230 13.55 -18.39 5.26
N PHE A 231 13.98 -18.23 4.02
CA PHE A 231 15.36 -18.44 3.61
C PHE A 231 16.10 -17.10 3.56
N VAL A 232 17.40 -17.15 3.81
CA VAL A 232 18.29 -16.00 3.61
C VAL A 232 19.40 -16.39 2.66
N ARG A 233 19.80 -15.47 1.79
CA ARG A 233 20.91 -15.67 0.85
C ARG A 233 22.15 -16.21 1.60
N SER A 234 22.76 -17.26 1.06
CA SER A 234 23.89 -17.97 1.66
C SER A 234 25.21 -17.79 0.90
N THR A 235 25.16 -17.16 -0.28
CA THR A 235 26.30 -16.91 -1.16
C THR A 235 26.71 -15.45 -1.16
N GLY A 236 27.97 -15.14 -1.55
CA GLY A 236 28.52 -13.80 -1.59
C GLY A 236 28.97 -13.29 -0.21
N GLU A 237 29.14 -11.99 -0.10
CA GLU A 237 29.60 -11.37 1.15
C GLU A 237 28.62 -11.58 2.30
N SER A 238 29.18 -11.81 3.50
CA SER A 238 28.42 -11.95 4.73
C SER A 238 27.71 -10.64 5.08
N SER A 239 26.44 -10.74 5.48
CA SER A 239 25.65 -9.60 5.93
C SER A 239 25.19 -9.82 7.37
N ALA A 240 25.54 -8.86 8.23
CA ALA A 240 25.13 -8.90 9.64
C ALA A 240 23.60 -9.06 9.83
N GLY A 241 22.81 -8.48 8.92
CA GLY A 241 21.35 -8.65 8.92
C GLY A 241 20.92 -10.07 8.60
N LEU A 242 21.49 -10.69 7.56
CA LEU A 242 21.19 -12.08 7.19
C LEU A 242 21.63 -13.07 8.26
N ASP A 243 22.81 -12.87 8.87
CA ASP A 243 23.31 -13.71 9.95
C ASP A 243 22.43 -13.62 11.21
N ALA A 244 21.92 -12.44 11.50
CA ALA A 244 20.99 -12.27 12.60
C ALA A 244 19.62 -12.93 12.32
N LEU A 245 19.13 -12.91 11.09
CA LEU A 245 17.93 -13.64 10.69
C LEU A 245 18.12 -15.16 10.80
N ARG A 246 19.33 -15.68 10.43
CA ARG A 246 19.66 -17.10 10.64
C ARG A 246 19.60 -17.48 12.11
N LYS A 247 20.18 -16.66 13.00
CA LYS A 247 20.10 -16.89 14.45
C LYS A 247 18.67 -16.88 14.99
N LYS A 248 17.76 -16.23 14.27
CA LYS A 248 16.32 -16.18 14.57
C LYS A 248 15.51 -17.34 13.93
N GLY A 249 16.17 -18.25 13.23
CA GLY A 249 15.53 -19.43 12.65
C GLY A 249 15.31 -19.37 11.14
N ALA A 250 15.83 -18.34 10.44
CA ALA A 250 15.83 -18.36 8.99
C ALA A 250 16.83 -19.43 8.45
N LEU A 251 16.41 -20.12 7.41
CA LEU A 251 17.20 -21.18 6.78
C LEU A 251 18.20 -20.62 5.78
N PRO A 252 19.37 -21.25 5.59
CA PRO A 252 20.26 -20.89 4.50
C PRO A 252 19.60 -21.24 3.16
N TRP A 253 19.65 -20.32 2.20
CA TRP A 253 19.18 -20.58 0.85
C TRP A 253 20.04 -21.63 0.18
N PRO A 254 19.49 -22.73 -0.33
CA PRO A 254 20.27 -23.82 -0.92
C PRO A 254 20.94 -23.45 -2.23
N ASN A 255 20.65 -22.25 -2.75
CA ASN A 255 21.20 -21.72 -4.00
C ASN A 255 20.99 -22.66 -5.21
N PRO A 256 19.73 -23.06 -5.50
CA PRO A 256 19.41 -24.02 -6.55
C PRO A 256 19.87 -23.49 -7.92
N GLN A 257 20.39 -24.40 -8.76
CA GLN A 257 20.88 -24.08 -10.09
C GLN A 257 19.94 -24.56 -11.21
N ASP A 258 19.05 -25.50 -10.89
CA ASP A 258 18.08 -26.10 -11.79
C ASP A 258 16.68 -26.18 -11.18
N VAL A 259 15.73 -26.61 -12.00
CA VAL A 259 14.30 -26.67 -11.63
C VAL A 259 14.03 -27.68 -10.53
N ASP A 260 14.74 -28.81 -10.52
CA ASP A 260 14.50 -29.90 -9.57
C ASP A 260 14.97 -29.47 -8.16
N THR A 261 16.18 -28.96 -8.04
CA THR A 261 16.70 -28.42 -6.76
C THR A 261 15.92 -27.20 -6.29
N PHE A 262 15.37 -26.41 -7.21
CA PHE A 262 14.49 -25.30 -6.86
C PHE A 262 13.15 -25.79 -6.29
N ALA A 263 12.60 -26.88 -6.82
CA ALA A 263 11.36 -27.46 -6.32
C ALA A 263 11.49 -27.99 -4.87
N GLU A 264 12.68 -28.45 -4.47
CA GLU A 264 12.95 -28.91 -3.11
C GLU A 264 12.79 -27.81 -2.05
N VAL A 265 12.98 -26.54 -2.41
CA VAL A 265 12.78 -25.39 -1.52
C VAL A 265 11.37 -25.38 -0.92
N PHE A 266 10.38 -25.85 -1.65
CA PHE A 266 8.98 -25.85 -1.25
C PHE A 266 8.57 -27.08 -0.43
N ASN A 267 9.45 -28.07 -0.31
CA ASN A 267 9.22 -29.30 0.45
C ASN A 267 9.63 -29.18 1.93
N VAL A 268 10.15 -28.02 2.34
CA VAL A 268 10.54 -27.77 3.73
C VAL A 268 9.29 -27.69 4.61
N GLN A 269 9.11 -28.71 5.46
CA GLN A 269 8.02 -28.70 6.45
C GLN A 269 8.36 -27.67 7.55
N MET A 270 7.49 -26.69 7.71
CA MET A 270 7.51 -25.86 8.91
C MET A 270 7.17 -26.76 10.11
N PRO A 271 7.89 -26.65 11.25
CA PRO A 271 7.44 -27.31 12.45
C PRO A 271 6.02 -26.82 12.73
N THR A 272 5.06 -27.74 12.64
CA THR A 272 3.69 -27.48 13.08
C THR A 272 3.79 -27.07 14.54
N VAL A 273 3.36 -25.86 14.85
CA VAL A 273 3.06 -25.49 16.24
C VAL A 273 1.90 -26.42 16.61
N THR A 274 2.24 -27.58 17.18
CA THR A 274 1.28 -28.41 17.88
C THR A 274 0.67 -27.48 18.92
N ASP A 275 -0.62 -27.25 18.80
CA ASP A 275 -1.43 -26.62 19.85
C ASP A 275 -0.92 -27.18 21.19
N SER A 276 -0.35 -26.31 22.01
CA SER A 276 -0.10 -26.65 23.39
C SER A 276 -1.44 -27.14 23.92
N PRO A 277 -1.53 -28.32 24.53
CA PRO A 277 -2.79 -28.79 25.05
C PRO A 277 -3.35 -27.69 25.94
N GLN A 278 -4.51 -27.18 25.61
CA GLN A 278 -5.29 -26.37 26.52
C GLN A 278 -5.42 -27.18 27.79
N VAL A 279 -4.64 -26.82 28.82
CA VAL A 279 -4.92 -27.26 30.16
C VAL A 279 -6.26 -26.67 30.52
N GLY A 280 -7.30 -27.47 30.32
CA GLY A 280 -8.64 -27.16 30.75
C GLY A 280 -8.55 -26.88 32.25
N LEU A 281 -8.70 -25.61 32.65
CA LEU A 281 -8.96 -25.25 34.03
C LEU A 281 -10.33 -25.81 34.40
N SER A 282 -10.30 -27.02 34.95
CA SER A 282 -11.43 -27.63 35.64
C SER A 282 -11.69 -26.80 36.89
N LEU A 283 -12.77 -26.02 36.85
CA LEU A 283 -13.24 -25.15 37.93
C LEU A 283 -14.02 -25.93 39.04
N LEU A 284 -13.61 -27.16 39.33
CA LEU A 284 -14.20 -27.93 40.42
C LEU A 284 -13.13 -28.86 41.03
N ASP A 285 -12.25 -28.32 41.88
CA ASP A 285 -11.76 -29.06 43.05
C ASP A 285 -11.21 -28.03 44.06
N GLY A 286 -11.94 -27.88 45.13
CA GLY A 286 -11.56 -27.07 46.27
C GLY A 286 -10.71 -27.90 47.24
N SER A 287 -9.50 -27.43 47.50
CA SER A 287 -8.85 -27.63 48.83
C SER A 287 -7.66 -26.68 48.97
N PRO A 288 -7.49 -26.03 50.12
CA PRO A 288 -6.50 -24.98 50.33
C PRO A 288 -5.17 -25.57 50.81
N ALA A 289 -4.08 -25.17 50.19
CA ALA A 289 -2.75 -25.42 50.73
C ALA A 289 -1.84 -24.19 50.61
N ALA A 290 -1.57 -23.67 51.79
CA ALA A 290 -0.36 -22.99 52.26
C ALA A 290 0.37 -21.96 51.37
N VAL A 291 0.21 -20.72 51.79
CA VAL A 291 1.06 -19.56 51.52
C VAL A 291 2.47 -19.77 52.08
N THR A 292 3.46 -19.72 51.21
CA THR A 292 4.85 -19.47 51.64
C THR A 292 5.35 -18.21 50.96
N THR A 293 5.47 -17.17 51.72
CA THR A 293 6.08 -15.88 51.38
C THR A 293 7.60 -16.00 51.41
N ALA A 294 8.29 -15.47 50.42
CA ALA A 294 9.69 -15.11 50.51
C ALA A 294 9.93 -13.78 49.78
N PRO A 295 10.90 -12.96 50.25
CA PRO A 295 10.79 -11.53 50.31
C PRO A 295 11.43 -10.81 49.12
N ILE A 296 10.92 -9.61 48.87
CA ILE A 296 11.43 -8.57 47.97
C ILE A 296 12.61 -7.84 48.67
N PRO A 297 13.71 -7.53 47.98
CA PRO A 297 14.62 -6.45 48.40
C PRO A 297 14.34 -5.18 47.60
N PRO A 298 14.55 -4.02 48.20
CA PRO A 298 14.16 -2.73 47.67
C PRO A 298 15.29 -1.97 46.97
N ASP A 299 14.83 -1.02 46.13
CA ASP A 299 15.40 0.32 45.91
C ASP A 299 16.78 0.54 45.30
N ALA A 300 16.77 1.30 44.20
CA ALA A 300 17.49 2.58 44.04
C ALA A 300 17.27 3.13 42.61
N ALA A 301 16.49 4.13 42.53
CA ALA A 301 16.69 5.53 42.10
C ALA A 301 17.84 5.81 41.11
N SER A 302 17.52 6.45 40.01
CA SER A 302 18.00 7.76 39.55
C SER A 302 18.07 7.84 38.00
N LEU A 303 17.26 8.71 37.44
CA LEU A 303 17.45 9.36 36.13
C LEU A 303 18.71 10.25 36.17
N PRO A 304 19.35 10.53 35.05
CA PRO A 304 19.27 11.89 34.55
C PRO A 304 18.96 12.04 33.07
N THR A 305 18.18 13.02 32.78
CA THR A 305 17.94 13.77 31.57
C THR A 305 19.25 14.32 31.01
N THR A 306 19.46 14.17 29.69
CA THR A 306 20.27 15.14 28.96
C THR A 306 19.72 15.26 27.52
N GLU A 307 19.25 16.45 27.24
CA GLU A 307 19.02 17.00 25.89
C GLU A 307 20.35 17.08 25.13
N SER A 308 20.27 16.83 23.84
CA SER A 308 21.08 17.52 22.84
C SER A 308 20.54 17.25 21.44
N GLU A 309 19.96 18.30 20.84
CA GLU A 309 19.88 18.45 19.39
C GLU A 309 21.27 18.44 18.76
N PRO A 310 21.38 18.06 17.49
CA PRO A 310 22.12 18.91 16.56
C PRO A 310 21.46 19.14 15.21
N ALA A 311 21.39 20.40 14.88
CA ALA A 311 21.82 21.06 13.65
C ALA A 311 21.46 20.47 12.26
N VAL A 312 20.67 21.25 11.58
CA VAL A 312 20.37 21.32 10.14
C VAL A 312 21.65 21.49 9.32
N SER A 313 21.79 20.71 8.26
CA SER A 313 22.68 21.03 7.13
C SER A 313 21.89 20.97 5.83
N ASN A 314 21.74 22.15 5.24
CA ASN A 314 21.25 22.39 3.88
C ASN A 314 22.25 21.89 2.84
N ALA A 315 21.77 21.17 1.85
CA ALA A 315 22.41 21.10 0.54
C ALA A 315 21.36 21.07 -0.56
N GLN A 316 21.29 22.17 -1.31
CA GLN A 316 20.60 22.28 -2.59
C GLN A 316 21.37 21.49 -3.68
N PRO A 317 20.67 20.93 -4.66
CA PRO A 317 21.26 20.65 -5.96
C PRO A 317 20.82 21.65 -7.01
N SER A 318 21.81 22.05 -7.74
CA SER A 318 21.91 22.92 -8.91
C SER A 318 21.03 22.46 -10.09
N ALA A 319 20.59 23.46 -10.85
CA ALA A 319 19.89 23.37 -12.13
C ALA A 319 20.77 22.82 -13.25
N ALA A 320 20.19 22.07 -14.19
CA ALA A 320 20.72 21.86 -15.53
C ALA A 320 19.59 21.91 -16.56
N THR A 321 19.60 23.01 -17.26
CA THR A 321 19.39 23.35 -18.69
C THR A 321 18.53 22.42 -19.56
N SER A 322 17.51 23.05 -20.09
CA SER A 322 16.68 22.76 -21.25
C SER A 322 17.50 22.78 -22.56
N ASP A 323 17.22 21.83 -23.45
CA ASP A 323 17.46 21.97 -24.90
C ASP A 323 16.15 21.76 -25.64
N GLU A 324 15.73 22.86 -26.31
CA GLU A 324 14.72 22.93 -27.35
C GLU A 324 15.31 22.49 -28.69
N LEU A 325 14.57 21.76 -29.52
CA LEU A 325 14.68 21.76 -30.97
C LEU A 325 13.33 21.50 -31.65
N PRO A 326 13.12 21.90 -32.93
CA PRO A 326 12.01 22.75 -33.30
C PRO A 326 10.93 22.05 -34.16
N ILE A 327 9.79 22.73 -34.22
CA ILE A 327 8.56 22.45 -34.98
C ILE A 327 8.82 22.60 -36.50
N ALA A 328 8.40 21.64 -37.29
CA ALA A 328 8.23 21.77 -38.74
C ALA A 328 6.74 21.89 -39.09
N THR A 329 6.38 23.05 -39.64
CA THR A 329 5.14 23.40 -40.27
C THR A 329 4.94 22.68 -41.61
N SER A 330 3.72 22.23 -41.86
CA SER A 330 3.25 21.96 -43.23
C SER A 330 1.79 22.48 -43.36
N GLU A 331 1.64 23.50 -44.19
CA GLU A 331 0.39 24.02 -44.71
C GLU A 331 -0.23 23.04 -45.73
N ALA A 332 -1.57 22.96 -45.76
CA ALA A 332 -2.34 23.28 -46.95
C ALA A 332 -3.83 22.89 -46.89
N LEU A 333 -4.66 23.88 -47.19
CA LEU A 333 -5.90 23.93 -47.98
C LEU A 333 -7.21 23.42 -47.40
N ALA A 334 -8.06 24.43 -47.17
CA ALA A 334 -9.52 24.32 -47.09
C ALA A 334 -10.16 24.11 -48.48
N PRO A 335 -11.45 23.65 -48.50
CA PRO A 335 -12.49 24.59 -48.84
C PRO A 335 -13.79 24.52 -48.03
N ALA A 336 -14.33 25.67 -47.91
CA ALA A 336 -15.67 26.21 -47.70
C ALA A 336 -16.89 25.33 -47.41
N GLY A 337 -17.62 25.75 -46.36
CA GLY A 337 -19.08 25.91 -46.39
C GLY A 337 -19.86 24.87 -45.59
N GLU A 338 -20.25 25.23 -44.39
CA GLU A 338 -21.63 25.17 -43.94
C GLU A 338 -21.70 25.59 -42.45
N THR A 339 -22.52 26.59 -42.17
CA THR A 339 -22.88 27.13 -40.87
C THR A 339 -23.54 26.04 -40.02
N LYS A 340 -22.89 25.61 -38.97
CA LYS A 340 -23.51 24.93 -37.85
C LYS A 340 -23.05 25.55 -36.55
N GLU A 341 -24.05 25.83 -35.71
CA GLU A 341 -23.98 26.31 -34.34
C GLU A 341 -22.76 25.75 -33.60
N SER A 342 -21.98 26.61 -33.00
CA SER A 342 -20.85 26.24 -32.13
C SER A 342 -21.36 25.44 -30.93
N PRO A 343 -20.88 24.20 -30.70
CA PRO A 343 -21.09 23.55 -29.41
C PRO A 343 -20.30 24.35 -28.38
N GLN A 344 -20.96 24.74 -27.29
CA GLN A 344 -20.31 25.23 -26.10
C GLN A 344 -19.25 24.20 -25.65
N PRO A 345 -18.06 24.61 -25.17
CA PRO A 345 -17.07 23.65 -24.67
C PRO A 345 -17.70 22.87 -23.54
N GLU A 346 -17.77 21.54 -23.69
CA GLU A 346 -18.16 20.62 -22.63
C GLU A 346 -17.23 20.88 -21.46
N SER A 347 -17.78 21.44 -20.40
CA SER A 347 -17.03 21.66 -19.17
C SER A 347 -16.60 20.31 -18.61
N ILE A 348 -15.28 20.10 -18.49
CA ILE A 348 -14.70 18.89 -17.91
C ILE A 348 -15.32 18.69 -16.52
N PRO A 349 -15.84 17.49 -16.16
CA PRO A 349 -16.48 17.25 -14.87
C PRO A 349 -15.68 17.73 -13.65
N ALA A 350 -14.34 17.70 -13.75
CA ALA A 350 -13.43 18.22 -12.75
C ALA A 350 -13.56 19.74 -12.53
N ASP A 351 -13.85 20.51 -13.57
CA ASP A 351 -13.99 21.96 -13.47
C ASP A 351 -15.35 22.36 -12.89
N VAL A 352 -16.40 21.57 -13.14
CA VAL A 352 -17.72 21.73 -12.50
C VAL A 352 -17.61 21.47 -11.00
N LEU A 353 -16.92 20.39 -10.59
CA LEU A 353 -16.68 20.11 -9.18
C LEU A 353 -15.84 21.21 -8.52
N PHE A 354 -14.78 21.67 -9.19
CA PHE A 354 -13.93 22.72 -8.64
C PHE A 354 -14.66 24.06 -8.55
N ALA A 355 -15.63 24.34 -9.42
CA ALA A 355 -16.48 25.52 -9.31
C ALA A 355 -17.29 25.52 -8.00
N ALA A 356 -17.85 24.38 -7.60
CA ALA A 356 -18.55 24.25 -6.31
C ALA A 356 -17.59 24.42 -5.11
N VAL A 357 -16.42 23.79 -5.16
CA VAL A 357 -15.36 23.94 -4.14
C VAL A 357 -14.88 25.38 -4.02
N ARG A 358 -14.72 26.08 -5.14
CA ARG A 358 -14.36 27.49 -5.19
C ARG A 358 -15.35 28.36 -4.39
N VAL A 359 -16.64 28.17 -4.62
CA VAL A 359 -17.69 28.90 -3.92
C VAL A 359 -17.65 28.60 -2.41
N ALA A 360 -17.50 27.33 -2.03
CA ALA A 360 -17.42 26.92 -0.63
C ALA A 360 -16.20 27.54 0.08
N ILE A 361 -15.02 27.51 -0.54
CA ILE A 361 -13.80 28.10 0.04
C ILE A 361 -13.93 29.66 0.12
N GLN A 362 -14.50 30.29 -0.89
CA GLN A 362 -14.73 31.74 -0.85
C GLN A 362 -15.68 32.15 0.28
N GLN A 363 -16.68 31.34 0.59
CA GLN A 363 -17.60 31.59 1.71
C GLN A 363 -16.92 31.40 3.08
N LEU A 364 -15.93 30.50 3.17
CA LEU A 364 -15.19 30.24 4.41
C LEU A 364 -14.14 31.32 4.71
N LEU A 365 -13.49 31.88 3.69
CA LEU A 365 -12.34 32.78 3.84
C LEU A 365 -12.75 34.25 4.16
N ASN A 366 -13.74 34.44 5.03
CA ASN A 366 -14.13 35.78 5.54
C ASN A 366 -13.06 36.36 6.50
N ALA A 367 -12.18 35.54 7.03
CA ALA A 367 -11.00 35.86 7.82
C ALA A 367 -9.81 34.99 7.38
N PRO A 368 -8.57 35.39 7.68
CA PRO A 368 -7.40 34.58 7.36
C PRO A 368 -7.47 33.20 8.02
N MET A 369 -7.50 32.12 7.22
CA MET A 369 -7.54 30.74 7.69
C MET A 369 -6.33 29.95 7.21
N LYS A 370 -5.84 29.03 8.06
CA LYS A 370 -4.78 28.08 7.71
C LYS A 370 -5.33 26.92 6.89
N ASP A 371 -4.47 26.26 6.14
CA ASP A 371 -4.82 25.06 5.36
C ASP A 371 -5.51 23.96 6.19
N ALA A 372 -5.05 23.74 7.43
CA ALA A 372 -5.67 22.76 8.34
C ALA A 372 -7.08 23.17 8.79
N GLU A 373 -7.34 24.46 8.99
CA GLU A 373 -8.66 24.99 9.37
C GLU A 373 -9.65 24.88 8.21
N VAL A 374 -9.20 25.17 6.99
CA VAL A 374 -10.00 24.97 5.77
C VAL A 374 -10.28 23.49 5.53
N ALA A 375 -9.29 22.61 5.74
CA ALA A 375 -9.46 21.17 5.64
C ALA A 375 -10.52 20.64 6.60
N THR A 376 -10.50 21.10 7.85
CA THR A 376 -11.49 20.75 8.88
C THR A 376 -12.87 21.25 8.54
N ALA A 377 -12.99 22.51 8.07
CA ALA A 377 -14.28 23.12 7.74
C ALA A 377 -14.97 22.45 6.54
N LEU A 378 -14.18 21.92 5.59
CA LEU A 378 -14.70 21.23 4.41
C LEU A 378 -14.76 19.70 4.58
N ASP A 379 -14.35 19.16 5.74
CA ASP A 379 -14.25 17.71 6.01
C ASP A 379 -13.42 16.96 4.95
N VAL A 380 -12.25 17.52 4.60
CA VAL A 380 -11.34 16.96 3.61
C VAL A 380 -9.93 16.78 4.19
N SER A 381 -9.09 16.00 3.50
CA SER A 381 -7.68 15.86 3.93
C SER A 381 -6.92 17.18 3.78
N ASN A 382 -5.94 17.41 4.65
CA ASN A 382 -5.07 18.60 4.61
C ASN A 382 -4.35 18.74 3.24
N THR A 383 -3.99 17.61 2.64
CA THR A 383 -3.37 17.56 1.30
C THR A 383 -4.34 18.07 0.23
N GLN A 384 -5.60 17.67 0.29
CA GLN A 384 -6.63 18.08 -0.67
C GLN A 384 -6.94 19.57 -0.52
N ALA A 385 -7.09 20.06 0.69
CA ALA A 385 -7.29 21.49 0.96
C ALA A 385 -6.13 22.34 0.42
N LYS A 386 -4.87 21.89 0.61
CA LYS A 386 -3.69 22.57 0.05
C LYS A 386 -3.71 22.66 -1.47
N VAL A 387 -4.07 21.58 -2.16
CA VAL A 387 -4.17 21.57 -3.63
C VAL A 387 -5.21 22.57 -4.11
N TRP A 388 -6.38 22.61 -3.50
CA TRP A 388 -7.44 23.55 -3.86
C TRP A 388 -7.08 25.00 -3.56
N LEU A 389 -6.49 25.25 -2.39
CA LEU A 389 -6.04 26.59 -2.01
C LEU A 389 -4.92 27.08 -2.94
N GLN A 390 -3.98 26.21 -3.32
CA GLN A 390 -2.94 26.58 -4.28
C GLN A 390 -3.54 26.93 -5.65
N ARG A 391 -4.47 26.13 -6.17
CA ARG A 391 -5.17 26.43 -7.44
C ARG A 391 -5.91 27.77 -7.38
N LEU A 392 -6.56 28.09 -6.26
CA LEU A 392 -7.24 29.39 -6.09
C LEU A 392 -6.27 30.57 -5.96
N VAL A 393 -5.06 30.34 -5.42
CA VAL A 393 -3.97 31.33 -5.43
C VAL A 393 -3.49 31.57 -6.86
N ASP A 394 -3.28 30.50 -7.63
CA ASP A 394 -2.82 30.54 -9.03
C ASP A 394 -3.89 31.23 -9.94
N GLU A 395 -5.17 31.00 -9.66
CA GLU A 395 -6.28 31.69 -10.29
C GLU A 395 -6.43 33.16 -9.83
N GLY A 396 -5.66 33.60 -8.84
CA GLY A 396 -5.65 34.96 -8.32
C GLY A 396 -6.88 35.35 -7.52
N LEU A 397 -7.67 34.39 -7.03
CA LEU A 397 -8.91 34.60 -6.27
C LEU A 397 -8.67 34.80 -4.78
N ILE A 398 -7.63 34.18 -4.26
CA ILE A 398 -7.17 34.25 -2.86
C ILE A 398 -5.69 34.61 -2.80
N GLU A 399 -5.24 35.08 -1.66
CA GLU A 399 -3.81 35.31 -1.41
C GLU A 399 -3.36 34.73 -0.10
N LYS A 400 -2.09 34.35 -0.03
CA LYS A 400 -1.45 33.79 1.19
C LYS A 400 -0.80 34.95 1.95
N GLN A 401 -1.26 35.20 3.18
CA GLN A 401 -0.69 36.20 4.07
C GLN A 401 0.32 35.61 5.02
N LYS A 402 1.34 36.43 5.39
CA LYS A 402 2.38 36.07 6.36
C LYS A 402 2.01 36.45 7.81
N LYS A 403 1.21 37.49 7.99
CA LYS A 403 0.77 37.98 9.32
C LYS A 403 -0.64 38.59 9.23
N PRO A 404 -1.68 37.96 9.85
CA PRO A 404 -1.67 36.60 10.38
C PRO A 404 -1.46 35.55 9.28
N ALA A 405 -0.76 34.44 9.61
CA ALA A 405 -0.48 33.42 8.61
C ALA A 405 -1.76 32.68 8.20
N GLY A 406 -2.11 32.74 6.93
CA GLY A 406 -3.32 32.11 6.40
C GLY A 406 -3.61 32.51 4.96
N TYR A 407 -4.73 31.98 4.43
CA TYR A 407 -5.28 32.35 3.14
C TYR A 407 -6.46 33.29 3.34
N ILE A 408 -6.63 34.29 2.47
CA ILE A 408 -7.73 35.26 2.49
C ILE A 408 -8.18 35.60 1.07
N LEU A 409 -9.42 36.00 0.92
CA LEU A 409 -9.94 36.53 -0.38
C LEU A 409 -9.17 37.74 -0.84
N LYS A 410 -8.76 37.74 -2.09
CA LYS A 410 -8.13 38.89 -2.69
C LYS A 410 -9.21 39.94 -2.96
N GLN A 411 -9.18 41.05 -2.23
CA GLN A 411 -10.10 42.18 -2.48
C GLN A 411 -9.83 42.75 -3.85
N LYS A 412 -10.85 42.79 -4.73
CA LYS A 412 -10.79 43.57 -5.96
C LYS A 412 -10.64 45.05 -5.54
N ARG A 413 -9.48 45.63 -5.78
CA ARG A 413 -9.36 47.09 -5.77
C ARG A 413 -10.26 47.63 -6.89
N LEU A 414 -11.35 48.26 -6.52
CA LEU A 414 -12.09 49.16 -7.43
C LEU A 414 -11.13 50.30 -7.76
N LEU A 415 -10.68 50.34 -9.02
CA LEU A 415 -10.08 51.53 -9.63
C LEU A 415 -11.17 52.46 -10.07
#